data_0be629143794985945ead21a6d38ce32
#
_entry.id   0be629143794985945ead21a6d38ce32
#
_cell.length_a   1.000
_cell.length_b   1.000
_cell.length_c   1.000
_cell.angle_alpha   90.00
_cell.angle_beta   90.00
_cell.angle_gamma   90.00
#
_symmetry.space_group_name_H-M   'P 1'
#
loop_
_entity.id
_entity.type
_entity.pdbx_description
1 polymer ?
#
loop_
_entity_poly.entity_id
_entity_poly.type
_entity_poly.pdbx_seq_one_letter_code
_entity_poly.pdbx_strand_id
1 'polypeptide(L)'
;MKISRALLDKIHRHLESGYPNEVCGMMLGKEGVVTEVVAAGNERTDSAHNRYLIDPLAYVKIERDADKRGLQILGIYHSHPDVAARPSQFDLDHALPIFSYLIVSVCKGKAVETNSWLLREDRSQFDQEAIEITEPAS
;
A
#
# COMPACT_ATOMS: atom_id res chain seq x y z
N MET A 1 -6.91 10.16 3.41
CA MET A 1 -6.84 8.85 4.07
C MET A 1 -6.41 9.04 5.52
N LYS A 2 -7.08 8.38 6.43
CA LYS A 2 -6.73 8.42 7.86
C LYS A 2 -6.13 7.07 8.28
N ILE A 3 -5.03 7.12 9.01
CA ILE A 3 -4.37 5.91 9.51
C ILE A 3 -3.69 6.23 10.85
N SER A 4 -3.73 5.27 11.79
CA SER A 4 -3.06 5.48 13.08
C SER A 4 -1.55 5.37 12.93
N ARG A 5 -0.83 6.00 13.86
CA ARG A 5 0.64 5.90 13.91
C ARG A 5 1.06 4.43 14.02
N ALA A 6 0.38 3.65 14.86
CA ALA A 6 0.72 2.25 15.06
C ALA A 6 0.60 1.42 13.77
N LEU A 7 -0.46 1.65 12.99
CA LEU A 7 -0.64 0.93 11.73
C LEU A 7 0.39 1.37 10.68
N LEU A 8 0.67 2.67 10.61
CA LEU A 8 1.68 3.17 9.68
C LEU A 8 3.06 2.60 10.02
N ASP A 9 3.41 2.53 11.30
CA ASP A 9 4.66 1.91 11.75
C ASP A 9 4.70 0.43 11.37
N LYS A 10 3.57 -0.26 11.48
CA LYS A 10 3.48 -1.67 11.07
C LYS A 10 3.76 -1.83 9.57
N ILE A 11 3.20 -0.95 8.75
CA ILE A 11 3.48 -0.92 7.31
C ILE A 11 4.97 -0.71 7.07
N HIS A 12 5.57 0.29 7.71
CA HIS A 12 6.99 0.59 7.54
C HIS A 12 7.87 -0.62 7.89
N ARG A 13 7.60 -1.26 9.03
CA ARG A 13 8.38 -2.44 9.44
C ARG A 13 8.23 -3.60 8.47
N HIS A 14 7.02 -3.83 7.96
CA HIS A 14 6.79 -4.88 6.96
C HIS A 14 7.60 -4.61 5.69
N LEU A 15 7.55 -3.37 5.18
CA LEU A 15 8.25 -3.02 3.95
C LEU A 15 9.76 -3.02 4.13
N GLU A 16 10.26 -2.57 5.28
CA GLU A 16 11.69 -2.62 5.57
C GLU A 16 12.20 -4.05 5.61
N SER A 17 11.40 -4.98 6.16
CA SER A 17 11.81 -6.39 6.27
C SER A 17 11.97 -7.08 4.94
N GLY A 18 11.33 -6.58 3.88
CA GLY A 18 11.43 -7.17 2.53
C GLY A 18 12.53 -6.59 1.67
N TYR A 19 13.16 -5.50 2.11
CA TYR A 19 14.24 -4.88 1.34
C TYR A 19 15.34 -5.92 1.00
N PRO A 20 15.91 -5.95 -0.20
CA PRO A 20 15.82 -5.00 -1.31
C PRO A 20 14.71 -5.25 -2.32
N ASN A 21 13.79 -6.15 -2.05
CA ASN A 21 12.69 -6.45 -2.96
C ASN A 21 11.48 -5.52 -2.71
N GLU A 22 10.64 -5.33 -3.73
CA GLU A 22 9.37 -4.67 -3.54
C GLU A 22 8.43 -5.60 -2.78
N VAL A 23 7.78 -5.03 -1.77
CA VAL A 23 6.85 -5.75 -0.92
C VAL A 23 5.54 -4.98 -0.90
N CYS A 24 4.43 -5.67 -0.77
CA CYS A 24 3.11 -5.03 -0.78
C CYS A 24 2.16 -5.63 0.23
N GLY A 25 1.10 -4.91 0.49
CA GLY A 25 0.01 -5.34 1.33
C GLY A 25 -1.24 -4.53 1.06
N MET A 26 -2.29 -4.80 1.82
CA MET A 26 -3.59 -4.17 1.63
C MET A 26 -4.01 -3.44 2.90
N MET A 27 -4.71 -2.32 2.70
CA MET A 27 -5.25 -1.51 3.79
C MET A 27 -6.76 -1.69 3.82
N LEU A 28 -7.29 -2.11 4.97
CA LEU A 28 -8.71 -2.36 5.17
C LEU A 28 -9.29 -1.33 6.14
N GLY A 29 -10.57 -1.04 5.99
CA GLY A 29 -11.25 -0.13 6.90
C GLY A 29 -12.59 0.29 6.38
N LYS A 30 -13.06 1.46 6.82
CA LYS A 30 -14.34 2.05 6.42
C LYS A 30 -14.21 3.56 6.33
N GLU A 31 -14.94 4.15 5.38
CA GLU A 31 -15.10 5.61 5.28
C GLU A 31 -13.77 6.36 5.29
N GLY A 32 -12.79 5.82 4.57
CA GLY A 32 -11.49 6.45 4.46
C GLY A 32 -10.57 6.28 5.67
N VAL A 33 -10.97 5.49 6.67
CA VAL A 33 -10.17 5.24 7.88
C VAL A 33 -9.62 3.83 7.84
N VAL A 34 -8.28 3.70 7.78
CA VAL A 34 -7.62 2.40 7.81
C VAL A 34 -7.63 1.85 9.23
N THR A 35 -8.19 0.65 9.39
CA THR A 35 -8.27 -0.01 10.70
C THR A 35 -7.45 -1.29 10.77
N GLU A 36 -7.02 -1.83 9.63
CA GLU A 36 -6.23 -3.06 9.58
C GLU A 36 -5.35 -3.06 8.34
N VAL A 37 -4.17 -3.65 8.44
CA VAL A 37 -3.27 -3.86 7.31
C VAL A 37 -2.90 -5.32 7.21
N VAL A 38 -2.82 -5.83 5.98
CA VAL A 38 -2.59 -7.26 5.71
C VAL A 38 -1.51 -7.41 4.66
N ALA A 39 -0.49 -8.21 4.95
CA ALA A 39 0.57 -8.51 3.97
C ALA A 39 -0.03 -9.29 2.79
N ALA A 40 0.33 -8.93 1.57
CA ALA A 40 -0.20 -9.56 0.36
C ALA A 40 0.87 -10.25 -0.50
N GLY A 41 2.12 -10.20 -0.07
CA GLY A 41 3.22 -10.85 -0.77
C GLY A 41 3.64 -10.15 -2.04
N ASN A 42 4.51 -10.82 -2.80
CA ASN A 42 4.91 -10.40 -4.14
C ASN A 42 5.20 -11.67 -4.95
N GLU A 43 4.37 -11.92 -5.97
CA GLU A 43 4.48 -13.12 -6.80
C GLU A 43 5.58 -13.04 -7.86
N ARG A 44 6.06 -11.84 -8.17
CA ARG A 44 7.05 -11.66 -9.23
C ARG A 44 8.44 -11.89 -8.71
N THR A 45 8.93 -13.12 -8.86
CA THR A 45 10.27 -13.48 -8.41
C THR A 45 11.37 -12.97 -9.34
N ASP A 46 11.07 -12.86 -10.64
CA ASP A 46 12.00 -12.38 -11.65
C ASP A 46 12.22 -10.86 -11.60
N SER A 47 11.23 -10.13 -11.14
CA SER A 47 11.24 -8.66 -11.09
C SER A 47 10.93 -8.11 -9.69
N ALA A 48 11.01 -8.94 -8.66
CA ALA A 48 10.59 -8.54 -7.31
C ALA A 48 11.38 -7.34 -6.78
N HIS A 49 12.61 -7.13 -7.28
CA HIS A 49 13.42 -5.98 -6.89
C HIS A 49 12.82 -4.65 -7.35
N ASN A 50 12.15 -4.65 -8.51
CA ASN A 50 11.65 -3.42 -9.14
C ASN A 50 10.13 -3.32 -9.23
N ARG A 51 9.41 -4.40 -8.97
CA ARG A 51 7.96 -4.47 -9.19
C ARG A 51 7.30 -5.35 -8.17
N TYR A 52 6.06 -5.00 -7.85
CA TYR A 52 5.24 -5.83 -6.97
C TYR A 52 4.05 -6.38 -7.75
N LEU A 53 3.49 -7.49 -7.25
CA LEU A 53 2.26 -8.05 -7.78
C LEU A 53 1.54 -8.79 -6.67
N ILE A 54 0.28 -8.43 -6.42
CA ILE A 54 -0.51 -9.07 -5.40
C ILE A 54 -0.96 -10.45 -5.89
N ASP A 55 -0.78 -11.46 -5.04
CA ASP A 55 -1.28 -12.79 -5.32
C ASP A 55 -2.80 -12.75 -5.48
N PRO A 56 -3.37 -13.15 -6.64
CA PRO A 56 -4.82 -13.13 -6.86
C PRO A 56 -5.60 -13.95 -5.84
N LEU A 57 -5.07 -15.07 -5.39
CA LEU A 57 -5.74 -15.88 -4.36
C LEU A 57 -5.74 -15.18 -3.01
N ALA A 58 -4.63 -14.54 -2.65
CA ALA A 58 -4.56 -13.75 -1.43
C ALA A 58 -5.55 -12.59 -1.48
N TYR A 59 -5.64 -11.90 -2.62
CA TYR A 59 -6.59 -10.80 -2.81
C TYR A 59 -8.04 -11.26 -2.56
N VAL A 60 -8.44 -12.36 -3.18
CA VAL A 60 -9.81 -12.89 -3.03
C VAL A 60 -10.11 -13.25 -1.57
N LYS A 61 -9.17 -13.88 -0.90
CA LYS A 61 -9.33 -14.26 0.52
C LYS A 61 -9.48 -13.05 1.41
N ILE A 62 -8.65 -12.04 1.20
CA ILE A 62 -8.69 -10.80 1.97
C ILE A 62 -10.01 -10.08 1.74
N GLU A 63 -10.45 -9.98 0.48
CA GLU A 63 -11.70 -9.32 0.13
C GLU A 63 -12.91 -10.01 0.78
N ARG A 64 -12.97 -11.34 0.72
CA ARG A 64 -14.05 -12.12 1.32
C ARG A 64 -14.10 -11.97 2.84
N ASP A 65 -12.94 -12.02 3.48
CA ASP A 65 -12.84 -11.84 4.93
C ASP A 65 -13.26 -10.43 5.34
N ALA A 66 -12.83 -9.42 4.59
CA ALA A 66 -13.22 -8.03 4.83
C ALA A 66 -14.74 -7.87 4.72
N ASP A 67 -15.35 -8.41 3.66
CA ASP A 67 -16.80 -8.37 3.47
C ASP A 67 -17.55 -8.96 4.67
N LYS A 68 -17.11 -10.12 5.15
CA LYS A 68 -17.74 -10.78 6.29
C LYS A 68 -17.68 -9.94 7.56
N ARG A 69 -16.64 -9.15 7.72
CA ARG A 69 -16.44 -8.30 8.89
C ARG A 69 -16.98 -6.89 8.68
N GLY A 70 -17.62 -6.61 7.53
CA GLY A 70 -18.15 -5.29 7.22
C GLY A 70 -17.07 -4.26 6.92
N LEU A 71 -15.89 -4.69 6.49
CA LEU A 71 -14.79 -3.82 6.11
C LEU A 71 -14.66 -3.74 4.59
N GLN A 72 -13.96 -2.71 4.12
CA GLN A 72 -13.67 -2.51 2.71
C GLN A 72 -12.16 -2.52 2.50
N ILE A 73 -11.72 -2.91 1.31
CA ILE A 73 -10.34 -2.69 0.90
C ILE A 73 -10.24 -1.22 0.49
N LEU A 74 -9.50 -0.43 1.24
CA LEU A 74 -9.34 1.00 0.98
C LEU A 74 -8.18 1.30 0.05
N GLY A 75 -7.17 0.44 0.03
CA GLY A 75 -6.02 0.68 -0.80
C GLY A 75 -4.95 -0.39 -0.68
N ILE A 76 -3.86 -0.12 -1.37
CA ILE A 76 -2.70 -1.01 -1.44
C ILE A 76 -1.48 -0.21 -1.02
N TYR A 77 -0.60 -0.79 -0.22
CA TYR A 77 0.68 -0.20 0.10
C TYR A 77 1.80 -1.03 -0.51
N HIS A 78 2.87 -0.36 -0.94
CA HIS A 78 4.04 -1.08 -1.40
C HIS A 78 5.30 -0.24 -1.21
N SER A 79 6.45 -0.91 -1.28
CA SER A 79 7.75 -0.26 -1.16
C SER A 79 8.33 0.10 -2.51
N HIS A 80 9.12 1.19 -2.54
CA HIS A 80 10.02 1.52 -3.64
C HIS A 80 11.44 1.43 -3.09
N PRO A 81 12.15 0.32 -3.32
CA PRO A 81 13.53 0.17 -2.83
C PRO A 81 14.49 1.17 -3.48
N ASP A 82 15.12 2.01 -2.67
CA ASP A 82 16.14 2.98 -3.08
C ASP A 82 15.71 4.00 -4.15
N VAL A 83 14.39 4.22 -4.29
CA VAL A 83 13.85 5.25 -5.19
C VAL A 83 12.72 6.01 -4.49
N ALA A 84 12.36 7.18 -5.04
CA ALA A 84 11.37 8.06 -4.43
C ALA A 84 10.00 7.42 -4.31
N ALA A 85 9.21 7.86 -3.31
CA ALA A 85 7.86 7.36 -3.05
C ALA A 85 6.84 8.00 -4.00
N ARG A 86 7.06 7.82 -5.30
CA ARG A 86 6.20 8.31 -6.38
C ARG A 86 5.80 7.17 -7.30
N PRO A 87 4.59 7.20 -7.87
CA PRO A 87 4.16 6.13 -8.77
C PRO A 87 5.08 5.99 -9.98
N SER A 88 5.40 4.75 -10.31
CA SER A 88 6.14 4.41 -11.53
C SER A 88 5.15 4.22 -12.69
N GLN A 89 5.66 4.05 -13.91
CA GLN A 89 4.81 3.69 -15.04
C GLN A 89 4.12 2.34 -14.81
N PHE A 90 4.83 1.39 -14.21
CA PHE A 90 4.24 0.10 -13.84
C PHE A 90 3.06 0.30 -12.89
N ASP A 91 3.20 1.17 -11.88
CA ASP A 91 2.13 1.49 -10.94
C ASP A 91 0.91 2.06 -11.67
N LEU A 92 1.14 3.00 -12.59
CA LEU A 92 0.07 3.63 -13.36
C LEU A 92 -0.68 2.61 -14.21
N ASP A 93 0.05 1.70 -14.86
CA ASP A 93 -0.53 0.70 -15.75
C ASP A 93 -1.40 -0.32 -15.00
N HIS A 94 -1.13 -0.57 -13.74
CA HIS A 94 -1.78 -1.61 -12.94
C HIS A 94 -2.72 -1.10 -11.85
N ALA A 95 -2.80 0.22 -11.65
CA ALA A 95 -3.62 0.80 -10.59
C ALA A 95 -5.11 0.84 -10.93
N LEU A 96 -5.92 0.93 -9.88
CA LEU A 96 -7.37 1.07 -9.99
C LEU A 96 -7.81 2.39 -9.33
N PRO A 97 -8.74 3.15 -9.94
CA PRO A 97 -9.17 4.45 -9.40
C PRO A 97 -9.86 4.39 -8.04
N ILE A 98 -10.32 3.20 -7.63
CA ILE A 98 -11.06 3.04 -6.37
C ILE A 98 -10.17 2.92 -5.14
N PHE A 99 -8.85 2.79 -5.32
CA PHE A 99 -7.92 2.53 -4.22
C PHE A 99 -7.00 3.71 -3.94
N SER A 100 -6.62 3.86 -2.66
CA SER A 100 -5.47 4.67 -2.28
C SER A 100 -4.21 3.84 -2.44
N TYR A 101 -3.17 4.42 -3.02
CA TYR A 101 -1.88 3.75 -3.18
C TYR A 101 -0.85 4.42 -2.29
N LEU A 102 -0.49 3.74 -1.21
CA LEU A 102 0.52 4.21 -0.26
C LEU A 102 1.87 3.67 -0.69
N ILE A 103 2.78 4.56 -1.08
CA ILE A 103 4.12 4.18 -1.52
C ILE A 103 5.13 4.65 -0.48
N VAL A 104 6.02 3.74 -0.08
CA VAL A 104 7.07 4.03 0.89
C VAL A 104 8.42 3.82 0.24
N SER A 105 9.24 4.86 0.22
CA SER A 105 10.62 4.74 -0.22
C SER A 105 11.43 4.08 0.90
N VAL A 106 12.02 2.92 0.60
CA VAL A 106 12.87 2.18 1.56
C VAL A 106 14.30 2.24 1.05
N CYS A 107 15.09 3.11 1.67
CA CYS A 107 16.49 3.29 1.27
C CYS A 107 17.42 2.59 2.25
N LYS A 108 18.25 1.68 1.73
CA LYS A 108 19.19 0.90 2.53
C LYS A 108 18.50 0.21 3.73
N GLY A 109 17.28 -0.29 3.49
CA GLY A 109 16.51 -1.01 4.51
C GLY A 109 15.71 -0.15 5.47
N LYS A 110 15.66 1.18 5.25
CA LYS A 110 14.90 2.08 6.13
C LYS A 110 13.88 2.91 5.37
N ALA A 111 12.66 3.00 5.90
CA ALA A 111 11.61 3.85 5.35
C ALA A 111 12.00 5.32 5.56
N VAL A 112 12.10 6.08 4.46
CA VAL A 112 12.54 7.48 4.49
C VAL A 112 11.50 8.46 3.96
N GLU A 113 10.54 7.99 3.18
CA GLU A 113 9.50 8.84 2.60
C GLU A 113 8.23 8.02 2.41
N THR A 114 7.08 8.61 2.72
CA THR A 114 5.78 7.95 2.59
C THR A 114 4.78 8.90 1.95
N ASN A 115 4.18 8.51 0.84
CA ASN A 115 3.17 9.29 0.15
C ASN A 115 2.01 8.42 -0.26
N SER A 116 0.80 8.97 -0.27
CA SER A 116 -0.39 8.28 -0.78
C SER A 116 -0.86 8.95 -2.06
N TRP A 117 -1.38 8.15 -2.97
CA TRP A 117 -1.74 8.58 -4.32
C TRP A 117 -3.10 8.02 -4.72
N LEU A 118 -3.86 8.82 -5.45
CA LEU A 118 -5.15 8.42 -6.02
C LEU A 118 -5.06 8.52 -7.53
N LEU A 119 -5.43 7.44 -8.23
CA LEU A 119 -5.48 7.45 -9.68
C LEU A 119 -6.74 8.18 -10.13
N ARG A 120 -6.61 9.11 -11.08
CA ARG A 120 -7.77 9.77 -11.67
C ARG A 120 -8.67 8.76 -12.39
N GLU A 121 -9.97 9.04 -12.41
CA GLU A 121 -10.94 8.14 -13.06
C GLU A 121 -10.63 7.92 -14.54
N ASP A 122 -10.09 8.92 -15.23
CA ASP A 122 -9.71 8.78 -16.65
C ASP A 122 -8.37 8.04 -16.81
N ARG A 123 -7.72 7.65 -15.70
CA ARG A 123 -6.47 6.89 -15.66
C ARG A 123 -5.27 7.65 -16.25
N SER A 124 -5.37 8.97 -16.36
CA SER A 124 -4.31 9.77 -16.98
C SER A 124 -3.09 9.94 -16.07
N GLN A 125 -3.33 10.07 -14.77
CA GLN A 125 -2.25 10.30 -13.80
C GLN A 125 -2.74 10.08 -12.37
N PHE A 126 -1.78 10.02 -11.45
CA PHE A 126 -2.06 10.04 -10.01
C PHE A 126 -2.04 11.45 -9.48
N ASP A 127 -2.90 11.71 -8.50
CA ASP A 127 -2.83 12.92 -7.67
C ASP A 127 -2.40 12.51 -6.27
N GLN A 128 -1.57 13.32 -5.63
CA GLN A 128 -1.14 13.04 -4.27
C GLN A 128 -2.30 13.25 -3.30
N GLU A 129 -2.48 12.30 -2.39
CA GLU A 129 -3.51 12.33 -1.37
C GLU A 129 -2.87 12.63 -0.01
N ALA A 130 -3.52 13.50 0.78
CA ALA A 130 -3.03 13.77 2.13
C ALA A 130 -3.19 12.53 3.02
N ILE A 131 -2.20 12.28 3.86
CA ILE A 131 -2.23 11.23 4.88
C ILE A 131 -2.45 11.91 6.22
N GLU A 132 -3.59 11.64 6.85
CA GLU A 132 -3.86 12.13 8.20
C GLU A 132 -3.48 11.03 9.19
N ILE A 133 -2.44 11.27 9.98
CA ILE A 133 -1.95 10.31 10.96
C ILE A 133 -2.65 10.60 12.28
N THR A 134 -3.42 9.63 12.76
CA THR A 134 -4.13 9.77 14.04
C THR A 134 -3.31 9.11 15.14
N GLU A 135 -3.33 9.73 16.32
CA GLU A 135 -2.71 9.11 17.49
C GLU A 135 -3.73 8.14 18.10
N PRO A 136 -3.25 7.00 18.64
CA PRO A 136 -4.17 6.11 19.33
C PRO A 136 -4.75 6.83 20.54
N ALA A 137 -6.05 6.60 20.79
CA ALA A 137 -6.69 7.09 21.99
C ALA A 137 -5.96 6.47 23.19
N SER A 138 -5.40 7.32 24.03
CA SER A 138 -4.69 6.87 25.22
C SER A 138 -5.66 6.44 26.31
#